data_1238ea0325eeb258c67bf8f8f0852881
#
_entry.id   1238ea0325eeb258c67bf8f8f0852881
#
_cell.length_a   1.000
_cell.length_b   1.000
_cell.length_c   1.000
_cell.angle_alpha   90.00
_cell.angle_beta   90.00
_cell.angle_gamma   90.00
#
_symmetry.space_group_name_H-M   'P 1'
#
loop_
_entity.id
_entity.type
_entity.pdbx_description
1 polymer ?
#
loop_
_entity_poly.entity_id
_entity_poly.type
_entity_poly.pdbx_seq_one_letter_code
_entity_poly.pdbx_strand_id
1 'polypeptide(L)'
;MLNKIKTLQGYKLSGLDGEIGKVKEFYFDDKHWTIRYLVADTGNWLTGRQVLISPYALVAVIKEEQHIIINLTKKQIEKSPSLDNDKPVSRQFEETYYTYYGWPMYWGGPYMWGTYPYIVRDRDKWIKANKLGKTWDPHLRSTHDVNGHDIQATDGEIGHVDDFIIDSETWAIRYLIIDTLNWWPGKKVLVSPRWIDRISWSESKVFINLSRETIKQSPEYSEDSLITRDYENELHRHYNKPGYWVDDLADTVLPS
;
A
#
# COMPACT_ATOMS: atom_id res chain seq x y z
N MET A 1 -3.24 -6.03 12.10
CA MET A 1 -3.30 -7.44 11.61
C MET A 1 -2.88 -7.51 10.16
N LEU A 2 -2.07 -8.53 9.77
CA LEU A 2 -1.54 -8.67 8.41
C LEU A 2 -2.53 -9.37 7.47
N ASN A 3 -2.74 -8.80 6.27
CA ASN A 3 -3.69 -9.26 5.27
C ASN A 3 -3.08 -9.22 3.86
N LYS A 4 -3.42 -10.21 3.02
CA LYS A 4 -3.13 -10.16 1.59
C LYS A 4 -4.07 -9.19 0.88
N ILE A 5 -3.55 -8.41 -0.06
CA ILE A 5 -4.37 -7.50 -0.87
C ILE A 5 -5.36 -8.28 -1.74
N LYS A 6 -4.93 -9.36 -2.38
CA LYS A 6 -5.82 -10.22 -3.17
C LYS A 6 -7.01 -10.76 -2.38
N THR A 7 -6.81 -11.03 -1.07
CA THR A 7 -7.91 -11.49 -0.21
C THR A 7 -8.96 -10.41 0.01
N LEU A 8 -8.55 -9.14 0.07
CA LEU A 8 -9.47 -8.02 0.28
C LEU A 8 -10.18 -7.57 -1.00
N GLN A 9 -9.65 -7.94 -2.17
CA GLN A 9 -10.33 -7.69 -3.44
C GLN A 9 -11.63 -8.48 -3.51
N GLY A 10 -12.68 -7.87 -4.02
CA GLY A 10 -14.02 -8.45 -4.08
C GLY A 10 -14.82 -8.34 -2.79
N TYR A 11 -14.21 -7.92 -1.66
CA TYR A 11 -14.97 -7.67 -0.43
C TYR A 11 -16.07 -6.64 -0.67
N LYS A 12 -17.23 -6.87 -0.05
CA LYS A 12 -18.35 -5.92 -0.10
C LYS A 12 -17.99 -4.64 0.65
N LEU A 13 -18.45 -3.53 0.11
CA LEU A 13 -18.33 -2.21 0.72
C LEU A 13 -19.70 -1.71 1.13
N SER A 14 -19.89 -1.39 2.40
CA SER A 14 -21.11 -0.75 2.90
C SER A 14 -20.82 0.58 3.56
N GLY A 15 -21.60 1.58 3.15
CA GLY A 15 -21.64 2.89 3.78
C GLY A 15 -22.75 2.99 4.82
N LEU A 16 -22.95 4.20 5.33
CA LEU A 16 -23.95 4.50 6.37
C LEU A 16 -25.40 4.29 5.89
N ASP A 17 -25.64 4.39 4.60
CA ASP A 17 -26.97 4.33 3.97
C ASP A 17 -27.14 3.15 2.99
N GLY A 18 -26.27 2.14 3.11
CA GLY A 18 -26.39 0.89 2.36
C GLY A 18 -25.14 0.49 1.58
N GLU A 19 -25.29 -0.50 0.72
CA GLU A 19 -24.21 -1.08 -0.07
C GLU A 19 -23.65 -0.07 -1.08
N ILE A 20 -22.34 0.09 -1.10
CA ILE A 20 -21.60 0.96 -2.02
C ILE A 20 -21.15 0.17 -3.25
N GLY A 21 -20.70 -1.07 -3.06
CA GLY A 21 -20.16 -1.92 -4.11
C GLY A 21 -19.15 -2.92 -3.58
N LYS A 22 -18.07 -3.13 -4.34
CA LYS A 22 -17.00 -4.07 -3.98
C LYS A 22 -15.63 -3.42 -4.12
N VAL A 23 -14.68 -3.92 -3.36
CA VAL A 23 -13.26 -3.56 -3.53
C VAL A 23 -12.77 -4.05 -4.88
N LYS A 24 -12.26 -3.14 -5.71
CA LYS A 24 -11.66 -3.45 -7.00
C LYS A 24 -10.15 -3.62 -6.87
N GLU A 25 -9.48 -2.60 -6.35
CA GLU A 25 -8.03 -2.54 -6.21
C GLU A 25 -7.63 -1.52 -5.14
N PHE A 26 -6.32 -1.38 -4.90
CA PHE A 26 -5.77 -0.41 -3.97
C PHE A 26 -4.73 0.47 -4.66
N TYR A 27 -4.68 1.74 -4.25
CA TYR A 27 -3.60 2.65 -4.62
C TYR A 27 -2.73 2.91 -3.40
N PHE A 28 -1.43 2.82 -3.59
CA PHE A 28 -0.43 3.06 -2.55
C PHE A 28 0.57 4.14 -2.96
N ASP A 29 1.15 4.78 -1.96
CA ASP A 29 2.24 5.73 -2.09
C ASP A 29 3.56 4.94 -2.21
N ASP A 30 4.25 5.08 -3.34
CA ASP A 30 5.49 4.34 -3.63
C ASP A 30 6.71 4.86 -2.85
N LYS A 31 6.59 6.02 -2.18
CA LYS A 31 7.64 6.55 -1.29
C LYS A 31 7.55 5.99 0.12
N HIS A 32 6.31 5.82 0.63
CA HIS A 32 6.07 5.38 2.00
C HIS A 32 5.52 3.96 2.10
N TRP A 33 5.21 3.32 0.96
CA TRP A 33 4.62 1.99 0.90
C TRP A 33 3.37 1.86 1.77
N THR A 34 2.48 2.81 1.61
CA THR A 34 1.24 2.90 2.39
C THR A 34 0.04 3.02 1.46
N ILE A 35 -1.00 2.24 1.72
CA ILE A 35 -2.27 2.33 0.99
C ILE A 35 -2.89 3.70 1.28
N ARG A 36 -3.20 4.43 0.24
CA ARG A 36 -3.84 5.76 0.31
C ARG A 36 -5.29 5.73 -0.11
N TYR A 37 -5.62 4.81 -1.00
CA TYR A 37 -7.00 4.65 -1.46
C TYR A 37 -7.33 3.19 -1.72
N LEU A 38 -8.56 2.86 -1.41
CA LEU A 38 -9.27 1.71 -1.91
C LEU A 38 -10.10 2.19 -3.10
N VAL A 39 -10.06 1.50 -4.21
CA VAL A 39 -10.89 1.76 -5.39
C VAL A 39 -12.12 0.87 -5.31
N ALA A 40 -13.30 1.48 -5.35
CA ALA A 40 -14.56 0.77 -5.32
C ALA A 40 -15.14 0.58 -6.73
N ASP A 41 -15.57 -0.65 -7.02
CA ASP A 41 -16.50 -0.95 -8.10
C ASP A 41 -17.92 -0.78 -7.56
N THR A 42 -18.60 0.27 -8.01
CA THR A 42 -19.95 0.62 -7.56
C THR A 42 -21.06 -0.05 -8.37
N GLY A 43 -20.71 -0.90 -9.34
CA GLY A 43 -21.69 -1.48 -10.25
C GLY A 43 -22.41 -0.40 -11.06
N ASN A 44 -23.76 -0.42 -11.03
CA ASN A 44 -24.57 0.43 -11.92
C ASN A 44 -25.01 1.76 -11.30
N TRP A 45 -24.84 1.99 -9.98
CA TRP A 45 -25.41 3.20 -9.37
C TRP A 45 -24.56 4.46 -9.55
N LEU A 46 -23.26 4.30 -9.83
CA LEU A 46 -22.35 5.41 -10.10
C LEU A 46 -21.40 5.05 -11.23
N THR A 47 -21.97 4.90 -12.43
CA THR A 47 -21.22 4.50 -13.63
C THR A 47 -20.34 5.62 -14.16
N GLY A 48 -19.23 5.25 -14.82
CA GLY A 48 -18.39 6.18 -15.57
C GLY A 48 -17.35 6.95 -14.74
N ARG A 49 -17.18 6.62 -13.44
CA ARG A 49 -16.11 7.21 -12.63
C ARG A 49 -15.50 6.19 -11.66
N GLN A 50 -14.23 6.36 -11.38
CA GLN A 50 -13.57 5.64 -10.28
C GLN A 50 -13.96 6.28 -8.95
N VAL A 51 -14.32 5.44 -7.98
CA VAL A 51 -14.59 5.88 -6.61
C VAL A 51 -13.40 5.51 -5.75
N LEU A 52 -12.68 6.55 -5.32
CA LEU A 52 -11.59 6.42 -4.36
C LEU A 52 -12.14 6.56 -2.95
N ILE A 53 -11.76 5.65 -2.06
CA ILE A 53 -12.11 5.67 -0.65
C ILE A 53 -10.83 5.68 0.16
N SER A 54 -10.57 6.79 0.85
CA SER A 54 -9.44 6.88 1.76
C SER A 54 -9.66 5.97 2.96
N PRO A 55 -8.62 5.30 3.45
CA PRO A 55 -8.67 4.59 4.72
C PRO A 55 -9.18 5.43 5.92
N TYR A 56 -9.17 6.76 5.88
CA TYR A 56 -9.87 7.60 6.86
C TYR A 56 -11.37 7.31 6.96
N ALA A 57 -11.97 6.84 5.88
CA ALA A 57 -13.37 6.46 5.88
C ALA A 57 -13.63 5.04 6.40
N LEU A 58 -12.59 4.22 6.56
CA LEU A 58 -12.75 2.82 6.93
C LEU A 58 -13.03 2.69 8.44
N VAL A 59 -14.07 1.96 8.77
CA VAL A 59 -14.49 1.69 10.16
C VAL A 59 -14.04 0.29 10.59
N ALA A 60 -14.30 -0.70 9.74
CA ALA A 60 -13.98 -2.09 10.05
C ALA A 60 -13.74 -2.93 8.78
N VAL A 61 -12.86 -3.91 8.91
CA VAL A 61 -12.65 -4.99 7.93
C VAL A 61 -13.08 -6.30 8.61
N ILE A 62 -14.19 -6.87 8.19
CA ILE A 62 -14.78 -8.10 8.73
C ILE A 62 -14.44 -9.24 7.77
N LYS A 63 -13.40 -10.01 8.09
CA LYS A 63 -12.88 -11.06 7.20
C LYS A 63 -13.85 -12.21 7.00
N GLU A 64 -14.50 -12.63 8.07
CA GLU A 64 -15.44 -13.75 8.08
C GLU A 64 -16.61 -13.49 7.13
N GLU A 65 -17.02 -12.24 7.01
CA GLU A 65 -18.12 -11.81 6.15
C GLU A 65 -17.63 -11.27 4.79
N GLN A 66 -16.33 -11.19 4.57
CA GLN A 66 -15.71 -10.55 3.41
C GLN A 66 -16.29 -9.14 3.16
N HIS A 67 -16.30 -8.34 4.22
CA HIS A 67 -17.02 -7.08 4.27
C HIS A 67 -16.15 -5.96 4.85
N ILE A 68 -16.22 -4.79 4.21
CA ILE A 68 -15.60 -3.55 4.70
C ILE A 68 -16.69 -2.52 4.94
N ILE A 69 -16.69 -1.94 6.14
CA ILE A 69 -17.61 -0.89 6.55
C ILE A 69 -16.92 0.47 6.46
N ILE A 70 -17.59 1.44 5.86
CA ILE A 70 -17.11 2.82 5.74
C ILE A 70 -18.10 3.83 6.35
N ASN A 71 -17.59 4.94 6.85
CA ASN A 71 -18.39 6.01 7.46
C ASN A 71 -18.85 7.10 6.46
N LEU A 72 -19.14 6.72 5.23
CA LEU A 72 -19.63 7.59 4.18
C LEU A 72 -21.02 7.17 3.70
N THR A 73 -21.81 8.15 3.27
CA THR A 73 -23.07 7.91 2.57
C THR A 73 -22.86 7.87 1.04
N LYS A 74 -23.78 7.23 0.33
CA LYS A 74 -23.81 7.25 -1.15
C LYS A 74 -23.79 8.68 -1.68
N LYS A 75 -24.58 9.56 -1.07
CA LYS A 75 -24.67 10.96 -1.48
C LYS A 75 -23.33 11.72 -1.32
N GLN A 76 -22.55 11.44 -0.27
CA GLN A 76 -21.21 12.02 -0.11
C GLN A 76 -20.27 11.52 -1.20
N ILE A 77 -20.30 10.22 -1.50
CA ILE A 77 -19.49 9.60 -2.56
C ILE A 77 -19.89 10.16 -3.94
N GLU A 78 -21.17 10.26 -4.24
CA GLU A 78 -21.69 10.80 -5.50
C GLU A 78 -21.21 12.23 -5.76
N LYS A 79 -21.19 13.07 -4.73
CA LYS A 79 -20.79 14.48 -4.81
C LYS A 79 -19.29 14.72 -4.65
N SER A 80 -18.51 13.69 -4.35
CA SER A 80 -17.05 13.82 -4.18
C SER A 80 -16.37 14.16 -5.51
N PRO A 81 -15.18 14.77 -5.48
CA PRO A 81 -14.39 15.00 -6.67
C PRO A 81 -14.21 13.69 -7.46
N SER A 82 -14.46 13.73 -8.76
CA SER A 82 -14.26 12.57 -9.63
C SER A 82 -12.87 12.59 -10.24
N LEU A 83 -12.26 11.43 -10.34
CA LEU A 83 -11.07 11.21 -11.15
C LEU A 83 -11.50 10.69 -12.52
N ASP A 84 -11.01 11.31 -13.60
CA ASP A 84 -11.17 10.74 -14.93
C ASP A 84 -10.39 9.41 -15.00
N ASN A 85 -11.00 8.36 -15.53
CA ASN A 85 -10.45 7.00 -15.53
C ASN A 85 -9.03 6.87 -16.12
N ASP A 86 -8.67 7.81 -17.00
CA ASP A 86 -7.40 7.76 -17.75
C ASP A 86 -6.31 8.67 -17.16
N LYS A 87 -6.56 9.31 -16.02
CA LYS A 87 -5.60 10.22 -15.40
C LYS A 87 -5.06 9.66 -14.09
N PRO A 88 -3.74 9.74 -13.86
CA PRO A 88 -3.17 9.37 -12.57
C PRO A 88 -3.69 10.32 -11.47
N VAL A 89 -3.81 9.79 -10.26
CA VAL A 89 -4.16 10.61 -9.09
C VAL A 89 -3.05 11.62 -8.84
N SER A 90 -3.38 12.90 -9.00
CA SER A 90 -2.42 13.98 -8.78
C SER A 90 -2.56 14.56 -7.38
N ARG A 91 -1.51 15.21 -6.90
CA ARG A 91 -1.54 15.91 -5.61
C ARG A 91 -2.66 16.96 -5.55
N GLN A 92 -2.92 17.67 -6.63
CA GLN A 92 -4.00 18.67 -6.72
C GLN A 92 -5.38 18.02 -6.59
N PHE A 93 -5.57 16.83 -7.16
CA PHE A 93 -6.79 16.06 -6.97
C PHE A 93 -6.94 15.66 -5.49
N GLU A 94 -5.88 15.15 -4.89
CA GLU A 94 -5.88 14.75 -3.48
C GLU A 94 -6.20 15.91 -2.54
N GLU A 95 -5.63 17.10 -2.77
CA GLU A 95 -5.96 18.32 -2.01
C GLU A 95 -7.45 18.63 -2.06
N THR A 96 -8.04 18.59 -3.25
CA THR A 96 -9.47 18.80 -3.46
C THR A 96 -10.31 17.72 -2.77
N TYR A 97 -9.89 16.48 -2.90
CA TYR A 97 -10.57 15.32 -2.30
C TYR A 97 -10.57 15.36 -0.77
N TYR A 98 -9.41 15.59 -0.16
CA TYR A 98 -9.29 15.68 1.30
C TYR A 98 -10.02 16.90 1.87
N THR A 99 -9.98 18.04 1.16
CA THR A 99 -10.73 19.25 1.52
C THR A 99 -12.24 19.00 1.48
N TYR A 100 -12.73 18.28 0.46
CA TYR A 100 -14.16 17.95 0.33
C TYR A 100 -14.68 17.14 1.53
N TYR A 101 -13.90 16.16 2.00
CA TYR A 101 -14.28 15.33 3.13
C TYR A 101 -13.93 15.96 4.50
N GLY A 102 -13.19 17.06 4.52
CA GLY A 102 -12.71 17.69 5.76
C GLY A 102 -11.65 16.87 6.49
N TRP A 103 -10.94 16.00 5.79
CA TRP A 103 -9.88 15.19 6.38
C TRP A 103 -8.53 15.89 6.37
N PRO A 104 -7.67 15.63 7.39
CA PRO A 104 -6.30 16.12 7.35
C PRO A 104 -5.52 15.46 6.22
N MET A 105 -4.76 16.27 5.49
CA MET A 105 -3.90 15.77 4.43
C MET A 105 -2.78 14.91 5.02
N TYR A 106 -2.60 13.68 4.54
CA TYR A 106 -1.60 12.74 5.08
C TYR A 106 -0.14 13.19 4.85
N TRP A 107 0.09 14.18 4.00
CA TRP A 107 1.42 14.72 3.71
C TRP A 107 1.72 16.05 4.40
N GLY A 108 0.82 16.62 5.17
CA GLY A 108 0.88 18.01 5.63
C GLY A 108 0.82 18.24 7.13
N GLY A 109 1.05 17.25 7.99
CA GLY A 109 0.92 17.46 9.43
C GLY A 109 1.63 16.44 10.31
N PRO A 110 1.61 16.64 11.64
CA PRO A 110 2.20 15.70 12.59
C PRO A 110 1.47 14.34 12.64
N TYR A 111 0.29 14.24 12.04
CA TYR A 111 -0.53 13.03 11.97
C TYR A 111 -0.45 12.43 10.59
N MET A 112 0.75 12.07 10.15
CA MET A 112 0.89 11.29 8.93
C MET A 112 0.38 9.88 9.18
N TRP A 113 -0.51 9.48 8.32
CA TRP A 113 -1.24 8.23 8.35
C TRP A 113 -0.49 7.17 7.56
N GLY A 114 -0.19 6.06 8.17
CA GLY A 114 0.69 5.02 7.66
C GLY A 114 2.01 4.95 8.41
N THR A 115 2.88 4.03 8.03
CA THR A 115 4.21 3.89 8.62
C THR A 115 4.86 5.23 8.78
N TYR A 116 5.19 5.54 10.01
CA TYR A 116 5.70 6.79 10.58
C TYR A 116 6.27 7.78 9.59
N PRO A 117 5.93 9.07 9.76
CA PRO A 117 6.58 10.10 8.99
C PRO A 117 8.07 10.00 9.28
N TYR A 118 8.84 9.63 8.28
CA TYR A 118 10.16 10.21 8.21
C TYR A 118 9.89 11.71 8.24
N ILE A 119 10.14 12.33 9.37
CA ILE A 119 10.17 13.78 9.48
C ILE A 119 11.10 14.20 8.36
N VAL A 120 10.53 14.74 7.28
CA VAL A 120 11.31 15.35 6.21
C VAL A 120 12.00 16.52 6.89
N ARG A 121 13.22 16.29 7.39
CA ARG A 121 14.07 17.33 7.99
C ARG A 121 14.37 18.46 7.02
N ASP A 122 13.94 18.34 5.78
CA ASP A 122 14.13 19.28 4.68
C ASP A 122 12.81 19.90 4.20
N ARG A 123 12.12 20.55 5.14
CA ARG A 123 10.94 21.38 4.85
C ARG A 123 11.23 22.39 3.72
N ASP A 124 12.47 22.89 3.66
CA ASP A 124 12.88 23.86 2.64
C ASP A 124 13.08 23.26 1.26
N LYS A 125 13.51 22.00 1.15
CA LYS A 125 13.56 21.28 -0.13
C LYS A 125 12.15 20.99 -0.65
N TRP A 126 11.23 20.63 0.24
CA TRP A 126 9.84 20.37 -0.11
C TRP A 126 9.13 21.65 -0.60
N ILE A 127 9.32 22.78 0.10
CA ILE A 127 8.78 24.08 -0.29
C ILE A 127 9.36 24.56 -1.63
N LYS A 128 10.65 24.32 -1.89
CA LYS A 128 11.29 24.65 -3.18
C LYS A 128 10.79 23.78 -4.32
N ALA A 129 10.58 22.48 -4.09
CA ALA A 129 10.02 21.58 -5.10
C ALA A 129 8.57 21.95 -5.47
N ASN A 130 7.74 22.36 -4.50
CA ASN A 130 6.37 22.81 -4.74
C ASN A 130 6.27 24.20 -5.42
N LYS A 131 7.28 25.06 -5.31
CA LYS A 131 7.32 26.36 -6.00
C LYS A 131 7.73 26.29 -7.48
N LEU A 132 8.29 25.17 -7.92
CA LEU A 132 8.79 24.98 -9.30
C LEU A 132 7.77 24.42 -10.30
N GLY A 133 6.48 24.67 -10.07
CA GLY A 133 5.45 24.53 -11.11
C GLY A 133 4.79 23.17 -11.15
N LYS A 134 3.52 23.20 -11.48
CA LYS A 134 2.52 22.19 -11.87
C LYS A 134 3.04 20.89 -12.51
N THR A 135 4.01 20.23 -11.94
CA THR A 135 4.37 18.87 -12.33
C THR A 135 3.45 17.91 -11.56
N TRP A 136 2.74 17.10 -12.30
CA TRP A 136 2.04 15.94 -11.76
C TRP A 136 3.06 15.13 -10.96
N ASP A 137 2.80 14.93 -9.66
CA ASP A 137 3.62 14.04 -8.83
C ASP A 137 2.92 12.67 -8.81
N PRO A 138 3.26 11.74 -9.70
CA PRO A 138 2.63 10.44 -9.84
C PRO A 138 3.22 9.45 -8.83
N HIS A 139 3.12 9.77 -7.53
CA HIS A 139 3.64 8.90 -6.46
C HIS A 139 2.65 7.81 -6.03
N LEU A 140 1.43 7.85 -6.55
CA LEU A 140 0.44 6.80 -6.31
C LEU A 140 0.49 5.75 -7.41
N ARG A 141 0.53 4.48 -7.00
CA ARG A 141 0.59 3.30 -7.86
C ARG A 141 -0.57 2.37 -7.55
N SER A 142 -1.11 1.77 -8.58
CA SER A 142 -2.05 0.67 -8.42
C SER A 142 -1.30 -0.59 -7.97
N THR A 143 -1.86 -1.30 -7.01
CA THR A 143 -1.34 -2.65 -6.66
C THR A 143 -1.50 -3.63 -7.80
N HIS A 144 -2.49 -3.41 -8.69
CA HIS A 144 -2.68 -4.20 -9.89
C HIS A 144 -1.52 -4.00 -10.88
N ASP A 145 -1.05 -2.76 -11.07
CA ASP A 145 0.02 -2.45 -12.03
C ASP A 145 1.38 -2.99 -11.59
N VAL A 146 1.63 -3.05 -10.27
CA VAL A 146 2.90 -3.55 -9.72
C VAL A 146 2.91 -5.08 -9.65
N ASN A 147 1.75 -5.70 -9.61
CA ASN A 147 1.63 -7.15 -9.70
C ASN A 147 2.21 -7.64 -11.04
N GLY A 148 3.06 -8.65 -10.99
CA GLY A 148 3.77 -9.15 -12.17
C GLY A 148 5.08 -8.41 -12.49
N HIS A 149 5.47 -7.35 -11.74
CA HIS A 149 6.80 -6.76 -11.92
C HIS A 149 7.89 -7.75 -11.55
N ASP A 150 8.91 -7.85 -12.41
CA ASP A 150 10.06 -8.73 -12.17
C ASP A 150 10.89 -8.25 -10.98
N ILE A 151 11.40 -9.20 -10.21
CA ILE A 151 12.29 -8.94 -9.08
C ILE A 151 13.72 -9.21 -9.48
N GLN A 152 14.54 -8.16 -9.41
CA GLN A 152 15.96 -8.20 -9.70
C GLN A 152 16.75 -8.16 -8.39
N ALA A 153 17.39 -9.27 -8.04
CA ALA A 153 18.38 -9.37 -6.97
C ALA A 153 19.74 -8.81 -7.43
N THR A 154 20.69 -8.70 -6.51
CA THR A 154 22.04 -8.18 -6.81
C THR A 154 22.81 -9.00 -7.86
N ASP A 155 22.46 -10.28 -8.01
CA ASP A 155 23.16 -11.27 -8.83
C ASP A 155 22.25 -11.96 -9.87
N GLY A 156 21.05 -11.44 -10.14
CA GLY A 156 20.15 -11.91 -11.18
C GLY A 156 18.67 -11.84 -10.83
N GLU A 157 17.83 -12.19 -11.77
CA GLU A 157 16.38 -12.23 -11.62
C GLU A 157 15.94 -13.44 -10.79
N ILE A 158 14.86 -13.31 -9.99
CA ILE A 158 14.39 -14.36 -9.08
C ILE A 158 12.92 -14.72 -9.24
N GLY A 159 12.14 -13.92 -9.94
CA GLY A 159 10.71 -14.11 -10.11
C GLY A 159 9.98 -12.78 -10.19
N HIS A 160 8.74 -12.73 -9.77
CA HIS A 160 7.90 -11.55 -9.90
C HIS A 160 7.06 -11.28 -8.65
N VAL A 161 6.56 -10.05 -8.54
CA VAL A 161 5.59 -9.67 -7.49
C VAL A 161 4.28 -10.39 -7.74
N ASP A 162 3.83 -11.19 -6.78
CA ASP A 162 2.54 -11.87 -6.85
C ASP A 162 1.45 -11.11 -6.09
N ASP A 163 1.75 -10.63 -4.88
CA ASP A 163 0.77 -9.91 -4.04
C ASP A 163 1.48 -9.05 -2.99
N PHE A 164 0.73 -8.40 -2.14
CA PHE A 164 1.22 -7.56 -1.04
C PHE A 164 0.58 -7.98 0.28
N ILE A 165 1.36 -7.88 1.35
CA ILE A 165 0.88 -7.99 2.72
C ILE A 165 0.77 -6.60 3.32
N ILE A 166 -0.43 -6.24 3.72
CA ILE A 166 -0.70 -4.97 4.39
C ILE A 166 -1.06 -5.18 5.86
N ASP A 167 -0.73 -4.21 6.67
CA ASP A 167 -1.23 -4.09 8.03
C ASP A 167 -2.55 -3.31 8.03
N SER A 168 -3.65 -3.95 8.41
CA SER A 168 -4.98 -3.32 8.39
C SER A 168 -5.21 -2.25 9.46
N GLU A 169 -4.29 -2.05 10.38
CA GLU A 169 -4.35 -0.97 11.38
C GLU A 169 -3.69 0.30 10.83
N THR A 170 -2.51 0.15 10.22
CA THR A 170 -1.72 1.28 9.71
C THR A 170 -1.84 1.47 8.20
N TRP A 171 -2.41 0.52 7.48
CA TRP A 171 -2.50 0.47 6.01
C TRP A 171 -1.12 0.48 5.32
N ALA A 172 -0.06 0.19 6.07
CA ALA A 172 1.27 0.04 5.54
C ALA A 172 1.43 -1.29 4.81
N ILE A 173 2.10 -1.28 3.66
CA ILE A 173 2.57 -2.48 2.98
C ILE A 173 3.82 -2.96 3.74
N ARG A 174 3.70 -4.10 4.40
CA ARG A 174 4.79 -4.68 5.20
C ARG A 174 5.68 -5.60 4.37
N TYR A 175 5.08 -6.35 3.42
CA TYR A 175 5.82 -7.27 2.55
C TYR A 175 5.23 -7.31 1.14
N LEU A 176 6.11 -7.59 0.17
CA LEU A 176 5.78 -8.11 -1.14
C LEU A 176 5.82 -9.64 -1.06
N ILE A 177 4.85 -10.30 -1.63
CA ILE A 177 4.89 -11.74 -1.90
C ILE A 177 5.54 -11.90 -3.26
N ILE A 178 6.65 -12.61 -3.32
CA ILE A 178 7.38 -12.90 -4.54
C ILE A 178 7.16 -14.36 -4.91
N ASP A 179 6.68 -14.60 -6.12
CA ASP A 179 6.63 -15.91 -6.73
C ASP A 179 7.95 -16.18 -7.45
N THR A 180 8.64 -17.24 -7.03
CA THR A 180 9.96 -17.59 -7.56
C THR A 180 9.89 -18.66 -8.66
N LEU A 181 8.71 -18.89 -9.27
CA LEU A 181 8.43 -19.96 -10.24
C LEU A 181 9.48 -20.09 -11.35
N ASN A 182 10.01 -18.97 -11.84
CA ASN A 182 11.00 -18.98 -12.92
C ASN A 182 12.38 -19.50 -12.48
N TRP A 183 12.65 -19.55 -11.19
CA TRP A 183 13.95 -19.90 -10.65
C TRP A 183 13.90 -21.04 -9.62
N TRP A 184 12.85 -21.10 -8.80
CA TRP A 184 12.64 -22.18 -7.82
C TRP A 184 11.14 -22.51 -7.77
N PRO A 185 10.70 -23.50 -8.56
CA PRO A 185 9.27 -23.82 -8.70
C PRO A 185 8.57 -24.09 -7.38
N GLY A 186 7.45 -23.42 -7.17
CA GLY A 186 6.55 -23.64 -6.05
C GLY A 186 6.90 -22.92 -4.74
N LYS A 187 7.97 -22.09 -4.70
CA LYS A 187 8.31 -21.34 -3.51
C LYS A 187 7.84 -19.89 -3.62
N LYS A 188 7.11 -19.43 -2.62
CA LYS A 188 6.82 -18.02 -2.39
C LYS A 188 7.63 -17.50 -1.20
N VAL A 189 8.11 -16.28 -1.28
CA VAL A 189 8.89 -15.64 -0.23
C VAL A 189 8.37 -14.23 0.04
N LEU A 190 8.61 -13.73 1.27
CA LEU A 190 8.29 -12.36 1.64
C LEU A 190 9.52 -11.48 1.59
N VAL A 191 9.38 -10.31 0.97
CA VAL A 191 10.41 -9.26 0.93
C VAL A 191 9.82 -7.95 1.44
N SER A 192 10.47 -7.34 2.44
CA SER A 192 10.04 -6.04 2.93
C SER A 192 10.32 -4.94 1.92
N PRO A 193 9.41 -3.96 1.73
CA PRO A 193 9.67 -2.76 0.95
C PRO A 193 10.93 -2.00 1.38
N ARG A 194 11.33 -2.11 2.65
CA ARG A 194 12.55 -1.51 3.20
C ARG A 194 13.86 -2.11 2.62
N TRP A 195 13.78 -3.25 1.95
CA TRP A 195 14.92 -3.92 1.32
C TRP A 195 14.99 -3.65 -0.18
N ILE A 196 14.04 -2.89 -0.71
CA ILE A 196 14.02 -2.41 -2.09
C ILE A 196 15.03 -1.29 -2.21
N ASP A 197 15.91 -1.39 -3.21
CA ASP A 197 16.86 -0.36 -3.57
C ASP A 197 16.20 0.70 -4.47
N ARG A 198 15.51 0.26 -5.52
CA ARG A 198 14.78 1.12 -6.46
C ARG A 198 13.73 0.35 -7.24
N ILE A 199 12.81 1.08 -7.84
CA ILE A 199 11.83 0.55 -8.79
C ILE A 199 12.03 1.24 -10.14
N SER A 200 12.09 0.44 -11.21
CA SER A 200 12.05 0.93 -12.58
C SER A 200 10.65 0.73 -13.15
N TRP A 201 9.86 1.78 -13.13
CA TRP A 201 8.48 1.74 -13.64
C TRP A 201 8.42 1.48 -15.15
N SER A 202 9.38 2.01 -15.90
CA SER A 202 9.45 1.83 -17.37
C SER A 202 9.85 0.40 -17.78
N GLU A 203 10.57 -0.31 -16.90
CA GLU A 203 11.03 -1.68 -17.14
C GLU A 203 10.17 -2.72 -16.41
N SER A 204 9.19 -2.27 -15.62
CA SER A 204 8.39 -3.13 -14.72
C SER A 204 9.27 -4.01 -13.82
N LYS A 205 10.30 -3.39 -13.20
CA LYS A 205 11.28 -4.11 -12.37
C LYS A 205 11.43 -3.49 -10.99
N VAL A 206 11.51 -4.36 -9.99
CA VAL A 206 11.82 -4.02 -8.60
C VAL A 206 13.22 -4.56 -8.28
N PHE A 207 14.13 -3.67 -7.92
CA PHE A 207 15.51 -4.02 -7.56
C PHE A 207 15.62 -4.11 -6.04
N ILE A 208 16.15 -5.24 -5.56
CA ILE A 208 16.31 -5.50 -4.13
C ILE A 208 17.79 -5.71 -3.79
N ASN A 209 18.20 -5.22 -2.63
CA ASN A 209 19.58 -5.36 -2.14
C ASN A 209 19.77 -6.68 -1.38
N LEU A 210 19.48 -7.80 -2.05
CA LEU A 210 19.62 -9.16 -1.55
C LEU A 210 20.17 -10.04 -2.69
N SER A 211 20.94 -11.09 -2.33
CA SER A 211 21.40 -12.08 -3.31
C SER A 211 20.34 -13.15 -3.55
N ARG A 212 20.42 -13.80 -4.71
CA ARG A 212 19.55 -14.94 -5.06
C ARG A 212 19.66 -16.07 -4.04
N GLU A 213 20.87 -16.37 -3.59
CA GLU A 213 21.10 -17.44 -2.61
C GLU A 213 20.43 -17.11 -1.25
N THR A 214 20.54 -15.86 -0.79
CA THR A 214 19.88 -15.43 0.46
C THR A 214 18.36 -15.59 0.34
N ILE A 215 17.77 -15.23 -0.79
CA ILE A 215 16.34 -15.36 -1.02
C ILE A 215 15.90 -16.82 -1.11
N LYS A 216 16.71 -17.66 -1.75
CA LYS A 216 16.47 -19.10 -1.85
C LYS A 216 16.37 -19.78 -0.48
N GLN A 217 17.22 -19.37 0.46
CA GLN A 217 17.29 -19.89 1.81
C GLN A 217 16.29 -19.24 2.78
N SER A 218 15.53 -18.24 2.31
CA SER A 218 14.51 -17.57 3.11
C SER A 218 13.47 -18.55 3.65
N PRO A 219 12.91 -18.31 4.84
CA PRO A 219 11.69 -18.98 5.29
C PRO A 219 10.63 -18.93 4.20
N GLU A 220 10.02 -20.09 3.94
CA GLU A 220 8.97 -20.20 2.93
C GLU A 220 7.69 -19.54 3.44
N TYR A 221 7.03 -18.80 2.54
CA TYR A 221 5.72 -18.26 2.81
C TYR A 221 4.65 -19.21 2.26
N SER A 222 3.78 -19.71 3.15
CA SER A 222 2.58 -20.45 2.75
C SER A 222 1.37 -19.53 2.79
N GLU A 223 0.56 -19.58 1.74
CA GLU A 223 -0.68 -18.77 1.65
C GLU A 223 -1.71 -19.12 2.71
N ASP A 224 -1.68 -20.34 3.23
CA ASP A 224 -2.60 -20.84 4.27
C ASP A 224 -2.12 -20.52 5.69
N SER A 225 -0.87 -20.05 5.82
CA SER A 225 -0.29 -19.77 7.13
C SER A 225 -0.53 -18.33 7.55
N LEU A 226 -0.85 -18.14 8.84
CA LEU A 226 -0.86 -16.82 9.44
C LEU A 226 0.57 -16.30 9.55
N ILE A 227 0.79 -15.05 9.14
CA ILE A 227 2.05 -14.37 9.38
C ILE A 227 2.05 -13.93 10.85
N THR A 228 2.74 -14.74 11.68
CA THR A 228 2.90 -14.48 13.10
C THR A 228 4.15 -13.62 13.34
N ARG A 229 4.22 -12.98 14.52
CA ARG A 229 5.43 -12.25 14.93
C ARG A 229 6.67 -13.14 14.99
N ASP A 230 6.51 -14.41 15.32
CA ASP A 230 7.63 -15.37 15.35
C ASP A 230 8.16 -15.64 13.94
N TYR A 231 7.27 -15.82 12.96
CA TYR A 231 7.66 -15.94 11.56
C TYR A 231 8.34 -14.66 11.06
N GLU A 232 7.82 -13.49 11.38
CA GLU A 232 8.45 -12.21 11.03
C GLU A 232 9.85 -12.07 11.67
N ASN A 233 10.01 -12.48 12.94
CA ASN A 233 11.31 -12.47 13.62
C ASN A 233 12.31 -13.41 12.94
N GLU A 234 11.88 -14.60 12.53
CA GLU A 234 12.71 -15.54 11.77
C GLU A 234 13.11 -14.98 10.42
N LEU A 235 12.16 -14.41 9.68
CA LEU A 235 12.36 -13.77 8.38
C LEU A 235 13.38 -12.63 8.46
N HIS A 236 13.19 -11.71 9.40
CA HIS A 236 14.08 -10.57 9.58
C HIS A 236 15.47 -10.98 10.06
N ARG A 237 15.57 -11.99 10.91
CA ARG A 237 16.86 -12.57 11.33
C ARG A 237 17.59 -13.22 10.16
N HIS A 238 16.89 -13.98 9.31
CA HIS A 238 17.47 -14.59 8.12
C HIS A 238 18.12 -13.55 7.20
N TYR A 239 17.44 -12.42 6.97
CA TYR A 239 17.96 -11.36 6.11
C TYR A 239 18.93 -10.39 6.83
N ASN A 240 19.20 -10.60 8.12
CA ASN A 240 19.99 -9.70 8.96
C ASN A 240 19.51 -8.24 8.90
N LYS A 241 18.20 -8.06 8.98
CA LYS A 241 17.54 -6.75 8.92
C LYS A 241 16.67 -6.53 10.16
N PRO A 242 16.62 -5.29 10.70
CA PRO A 242 15.71 -4.98 11.80
C PRO A 242 14.25 -5.12 11.38
N GLY A 243 13.39 -5.54 12.29
CA GLY A 243 11.96 -5.53 12.08
C GLY A 243 11.40 -4.10 12.11
N TYR A 244 10.33 -3.83 11.35
CA TYR A 244 9.67 -2.51 11.33
C TYR A 244 9.15 -2.09 12.71
N TRP A 245 8.81 -3.06 13.57
CA TRP A 245 8.33 -2.83 14.93
C TRP A 245 9.39 -2.31 15.91
N VAL A 246 10.66 -2.38 15.56
CA VAL A 246 11.74 -1.82 16.39
C VAL A 246 11.72 -0.29 16.32
N ASP A 247 11.44 0.25 15.15
CA ASP A 247 11.31 1.71 14.96
C ASP A 247 10.01 2.22 15.61
N ASP A 248 8.91 1.44 15.49
CA ASP A 248 7.61 1.77 16.12
C ASP A 248 7.72 1.90 17.66
N LEU A 249 8.64 1.16 18.30
CA LEU A 249 8.91 1.27 19.74
C LEU A 249 9.80 2.47 20.11
N ALA A 250 10.73 2.85 19.24
CA ALA A 250 11.61 3.99 19.48
C ALA A 250 10.84 5.33 19.48
N ASP A 251 9.76 5.41 18.71
CA ASP A 251 8.93 6.61 18.59
C ASP A 251 7.86 6.73 19.69
N THR A 252 7.58 5.65 20.44
CA THR A 252 6.67 5.68 21.60
C THR A 252 7.35 6.15 22.88
N VAL A 253 8.67 6.27 22.90
CA VAL A 253 9.43 6.80 24.03
C VAL A 253 9.86 8.24 23.73
N LEU A 254 8.90 9.16 23.68
CA LEU A 254 9.23 10.58 23.81
C LEU A 254 9.44 10.91 25.29
N PRO A 255 10.52 11.58 25.66
CA PRO A 255 10.71 12.02 27.04
C PRO A 255 9.70 13.11 27.38
N SER A 256 9.13 12.96 28.56
CA SER A 256 8.33 13.93 29.29
C SER A 256 9.02 15.29 29.42
#